data_95e2ef31b12d75a5093a7d726d23e8d0
#
_entry.id   95e2ef31b12d75a5093a7d726d23e8d0
#
_cell.length_a   1.000
_cell.length_b   1.000
_cell.length_c   1.000
_cell.angle_alpha   90.00
_cell.angle_beta   90.00
_cell.angle_gamma   90.00
#
_symmetry.space_group_name_H-M   'P 1'
#
loop_
_entity.id
_entity.type
_entity.pdbx_description
1 polymer ?
#
loop_
_entity_poly.entity_id
_entity_poly.type
_entity_poly.pdbx_seq_one_letter_code
_entity_poly.pdbx_strand_id
1 'polypeptide(L)'
;RTGLTHVLSTPLGGPLGSLSLNQLGSERRLHELSFDLPVTGMVTRSLIQAFRADNRSRFNDDYIPYLEQLSVNSRGFLTGSIDLVFCDSEDLNKARWWVADWKSNWIGERGADGRSQMCGPRHYTQTAMQEQMVHHHYPLQAHLYLVALHRHLQWRLPGYDPAQHLGGYAYIFLRGMPGKN
;
A
#
# COMPACT_ATOMS: atom_id res chain seq x y z
N ARG A 1 5.63 19.17 -15.16
CA ARG A 1 5.04 18.12 -16.01
C ARG A 1 5.90 16.84 -16.07
N THR A 2 7.23 16.96 -16.12
CA THR A 2 8.18 15.84 -16.26
C THR A 2 8.08 14.83 -15.08
N GLY A 3 8.00 15.30 -13.84
CA GLY A 3 7.92 14.42 -12.67
C GLY A 3 6.68 13.52 -12.63
N LEU A 4 5.53 14.04 -13.05
CA LEU A 4 4.30 13.24 -13.10
C LEU A 4 4.36 12.16 -14.19
N THR A 5 4.95 12.47 -15.33
CA THR A 5 5.18 11.50 -16.40
C THR A 5 6.10 10.37 -15.93
N HIS A 6 7.15 10.69 -15.15
CA HIS A 6 8.04 9.70 -14.55
C HIS A 6 7.28 8.77 -13.60
N VAL A 7 6.47 9.32 -12.69
CA VAL A 7 5.65 8.51 -11.79
C VAL A 7 4.76 7.53 -12.57
N LEU A 8 4.06 8.02 -13.58
CA LEU A 8 3.11 7.21 -14.35
C LEU A 8 3.80 6.14 -15.20
N SER A 9 5.04 6.34 -15.62
CA SER A 9 5.77 5.41 -16.50
C SER A 9 6.73 4.47 -15.78
N THR A 10 6.99 4.68 -14.48
CA THR A 10 7.88 3.80 -13.70
C THR A 10 7.24 2.42 -13.54
N PRO A 11 7.97 1.33 -13.84
CA PRO A 11 7.53 -0.02 -13.53
C PRO A 11 7.30 -0.20 -12.03
N LEU A 12 6.19 -0.81 -11.65
CA LEU A 12 5.83 -1.03 -10.25
C LEU A 12 6.69 -2.10 -9.56
N GLY A 13 7.29 -2.98 -10.35
CA GLY A 13 8.21 -4.01 -9.86
C GLY A 13 7.54 -5.12 -9.04
N GLY A 14 8.35 -5.93 -8.36
CA GLY A 14 7.88 -7.06 -7.56
C GLY A 14 6.95 -7.98 -8.35
N PRO A 15 5.82 -8.41 -7.77
CA PRO A 15 4.84 -9.25 -8.46
C PRO A 15 4.16 -8.59 -9.67
N LEU A 16 4.18 -7.25 -9.74
CA LEU A 16 3.61 -6.47 -10.85
C LEU A 16 4.57 -6.31 -12.03
N GLY A 17 5.85 -6.65 -11.84
CA GLY A 17 6.85 -6.67 -12.91
C GLY A 17 6.99 -5.33 -13.62
N SER A 18 6.80 -5.34 -14.93
CA SER A 18 6.93 -4.16 -15.80
C SER A 18 5.66 -3.33 -15.91
N LEU A 19 4.56 -3.72 -15.25
CA LEU A 19 3.32 -2.93 -15.24
C LEU A 19 3.59 -1.55 -14.68
N SER A 20 3.08 -0.52 -15.34
CA SER A 20 3.17 0.87 -14.92
C SER A 20 1.79 1.53 -14.93
N LEU A 21 1.62 2.59 -14.17
CA LEU A 21 0.32 3.22 -13.95
C LEU A 21 -0.34 3.75 -15.23
N ASN A 22 0.45 4.21 -16.20
CA ASN A 22 -0.05 4.68 -17.49
C ASN A 22 -0.58 3.56 -18.40
N GLN A 23 -0.37 2.29 -18.04
CA GLN A 23 -0.92 1.13 -18.76
C GLN A 23 -2.28 0.68 -18.20
N LEU A 24 -2.72 1.28 -17.10
CA LEU A 24 -4.00 0.98 -16.47
C LEU A 24 -5.11 1.79 -17.16
N GLY A 25 -5.97 1.13 -17.93
CA GLY A 25 -7.19 1.71 -18.46
C GLY A 25 -8.18 2.10 -17.37
N SER A 26 -9.14 2.96 -17.69
CA SER A 26 -10.16 3.42 -16.74
C SER A 26 -11.04 2.29 -16.21
N GLU A 27 -11.25 1.26 -17.00
CA GLU A 27 -12.03 0.06 -16.67
C GLU A 27 -11.31 -0.86 -15.67
N ARG A 28 -10.02 -0.68 -15.49
CA ARG A 28 -9.15 -1.51 -14.63
C ARG A 28 -8.79 -0.83 -13.31
N ARG A 29 -9.40 0.31 -13.00
CA ARG A 29 -9.04 1.08 -11.81
C ARG A 29 -10.24 1.81 -11.20
N LEU A 30 -10.19 1.94 -9.88
CA LEU A 30 -11.09 2.76 -9.09
C LEU A 30 -10.26 3.74 -8.27
N HIS A 31 -10.62 5.00 -8.33
CA HIS A 31 -10.01 6.06 -7.52
C HIS A 31 -10.85 6.32 -6.27
N GLU A 32 -10.19 6.58 -5.16
CA GLU A 32 -10.82 6.99 -3.91
C GLU A 32 -11.94 6.05 -3.46
N LEU A 33 -11.65 4.72 -3.40
CA LEU A 33 -12.60 3.75 -2.90
C LEU A 33 -12.84 3.96 -1.40
N SER A 34 -13.96 4.60 -1.07
CA SER A 34 -14.37 4.79 0.32
C SER A 34 -14.86 3.49 0.95
N PHE A 35 -14.61 3.32 2.24
CA PHE A 35 -15.07 2.15 2.99
C PHE A 35 -15.46 2.51 4.42
N ASP A 36 -16.42 1.73 4.95
CA ASP A 36 -16.83 1.72 6.33
C ASP A 36 -16.75 0.29 6.86
N LEU A 37 -15.80 0.02 7.76
CA LEU A 37 -15.61 -1.30 8.36
C LEU A 37 -16.17 -1.30 9.78
N PRO A 38 -17.18 -2.14 10.09
CA PRO A 38 -17.62 -2.31 11.46
C PRO A 38 -16.53 -2.98 12.29
N VAL A 39 -16.20 -2.39 13.43
CA VAL A 39 -15.19 -2.86 14.38
C VAL A 39 -15.86 -3.19 15.70
N THR A 40 -15.90 -4.46 16.05
CA THR A 40 -16.56 -4.95 17.29
C THR A 40 -15.66 -4.92 18.52
N GLY A 41 -14.36 -4.66 18.30
CA GLY A 41 -13.35 -4.59 19.36
C GLY A 41 -11.98 -4.92 18.79
N MET A 42 -11.31 -3.92 18.23
CA MET A 42 -9.92 -4.04 17.79
C MET A 42 -9.01 -3.55 18.90
N VAL A 43 -8.16 -4.42 19.40
CA VAL A 43 -7.18 -4.10 20.43
C VAL A 43 -5.77 -4.44 19.94
N THR A 44 -4.77 -3.74 20.44
CA THR A 44 -3.35 -3.93 20.08
C THR A 44 -2.93 -5.40 20.09
N ARG A 45 -3.34 -6.15 21.13
CA ARG A 45 -2.99 -7.57 21.25
C ARG A 45 -3.50 -8.41 20.07
N SER A 46 -4.72 -8.16 19.60
CA SER A 46 -5.29 -8.89 18.45
C SER A 46 -4.57 -8.55 17.15
N LEU A 47 -4.16 -7.30 16.98
CA LEU A 47 -3.34 -6.88 15.83
C LEU A 47 -1.99 -7.58 15.83
N ILE A 48 -1.28 -7.58 16.96
CA ILE A 48 0.01 -8.28 17.11
C ILE A 48 -0.14 -9.78 16.78
N GLN A 49 -1.18 -10.44 17.26
CA GLN A 49 -1.45 -11.83 16.93
C GLN A 49 -1.67 -12.05 15.45
N ALA A 50 -2.42 -11.16 14.77
CA ALA A 50 -2.66 -11.24 13.34
C ALA A 50 -1.36 -11.07 12.54
N PHE A 51 -0.51 -10.10 12.89
CA PHE A 51 0.78 -9.91 12.24
C PHE A 51 1.73 -11.08 12.48
N ARG A 52 1.77 -11.66 13.67
CA ARG A 52 2.58 -12.86 13.98
C ARG A 52 2.11 -14.10 13.22
N ALA A 53 0.81 -14.20 12.94
CA ALA A 53 0.25 -15.32 12.18
C ALA A 53 0.52 -15.21 10.66
N ASP A 54 0.77 -14.01 10.16
CA ASP A 54 1.10 -13.77 8.74
C ASP A 54 2.61 -13.97 8.50
N ASN A 55 3.00 -15.19 8.16
CA ASN A 55 4.38 -15.54 7.83
C ASN A 55 4.85 -15.08 6.44
N ARG A 56 4.00 -14.41 5.67
CA ARG A 56 4.32 -13.87 4.34
C ARG A 56 4.76 -12.42 4.38
N SER A 57 4.47 -11.71 5.45
CA SER A 57 4.82 -10.30 5.60
C SER A 57 6.32 -10.15 5.85
N ARG A 58 6.96 -9.34 5.01
CA ARG A 58 8.39 -8.98 5.16
C ARG A 58 8.64 -8.04 6.34
N PHE A 59 7.60 -7.51 6.97
CA PHE A 59 7.69 -6.46 7.98
C PHE A 59 7.45 -6.97 9.40
N ASN A 60 7.10 -8.24 9.59
CA ASN A 60 6.61 -8.71 10.89
C ASN A 60 7.60 -8.47 12.02
N ASP A 61 8.86 -8.88 11.84
CA ASP A 61 9.87 -8.77 12.90
C ASP A 61 10.22 -7.31 13.21
N ASP A 62 10.31 -6.47 12.17
CA ASP A 62 10.64 -5.04 12.30
C ASP A 62 9.44 -4.21 12.80
N TYR A 63 8.21 -4.61 12.47
CA TYR A 63 7.02 -3.83 12.72
C TYR A 63 6.33 -4.11 14.05
N ILE A 64 6.39 -5.34 14.55
CA ILE A 64 5.74 -5.73 15.81
C ILE A 64 6.15 -4.83 16.99
N PRO A 65 7.43 -4.45 17.18
CA PRO A 65 7.83 -3.54 18.25
C PRO A 65 7.16 -2.14 18.17
N TYR A 66 6.88 -1.65 16.95
CA TYR A 66 6.14 -0.40 16.77
C TYR A 66 4.66 -0.57 17.06
N LEU A 67 4.09 -1.71 16.66
CA LEU A 67 2.70 -2.05 16.94
C LEU A 67 2.44 -2.19 18.44
N GLU A 68 3.38 -2.72 19.20
CA GLU A 68 3.31 -2.84 20.67
C GLU A 68 3.22 -1.49 21.39
N GLN A 69 3.74 -0.43 20.77
CA GLN A 69 3.68 0.94 21.30
C GLN A 69 2.31 1.61 21.04
N LEU A 70 1.50 1.05 20.15
CA LEU A 70 0.17 1.58 19.87
C LEU A 70 -0.82 1.17 20.95
N SER A 71 -1.58 2.14 21.46
CA SER A 71 -2.72 1.88 22.32
C SER A 71 -4.01 1.88 21.48
N VAL A 72 -4.34 0.74 20.90
CA VAL A 72 -5.54 0.58 20.09
C VAL A 72 -6.65 -0.06 20.92
N ASN A 73 -7.78 0.63 21.03
CA ASN A 73 -9.04 0.12 21.59
C ASN A 73 -10.19 0.75 20.81
N SER A 74 -10.53 0.16 19.68
CA SER A 74 -11.53 0.73 18.76
C SER A 74 -12.78 -0.12 18.69
N ARG A 75 -13.93 0.54 18.76
CA ARG A 75 -15.27 -0.01 18.54
C ARG A 75 -16.07 0.95 17.67
N GLY A 76 -17.00 0.44 16.88
CA GLY A 76 -17.85 1.23 16.00
C GLY A 76 -17.48 1.05 14.54
N PHE A 77 -17.19 2.13 13.85
CA PHE A 77 -16.81 2.08 12.43
C PHE A 77 -15.43 2.66 12.22
N LEU A 78 -14.64 1.97 11.40
CA LEU A 78 -13.40 2.47 10.83
C LEU A 78 -13.71 2.93 9.40
N THR A 79 -13.68 4.24 9.19
CA THR A 79 -13.93 4.85 7.89
C THR A 79 -12.61 5.24 7.22
N GLY A 80 -12.56 5.15 5.91
CA GLY A 80 -11.37 5.54 5.16
C GLY A 80 -11.61 5.55 3.66
N SER A 81 -10.57 5.94 2.92
CA SER A 81 -10.55 5.87 1.47
C SER A 81 -9.23 5.27 0.99
N ILE A 82 -9.31 4.41 -0.02
CA ILE A 82 -8.14 3.85 -0.70
C ILE A 82 -7.90 4.71 -1.94
N ASP A 83 -6.70 5.28 -2.07
CA ASP A 83 -6.37 6.20 -3.15
C ASP A 83 -6.59 5.59 -4.54
N LEU A 84 -6.16 4.33 -4.72
CA LEU A 84 -6.30 3.61 -5.98
C LEU A 84 -6.49 2.11 -5.73
N VAL A 85 -7.51 1.55 -6.36
CA VAL A 85 -7.66 0.10 -6.55
C VAL A 85 -7.50 -0.19 -8.04
N PHE A 86 -6.73 -1.21 -8.41
CA PHE A 86 -6.56 -1.59 -9.81
C PHE A 86 -6.41 -3.09 -9.98
N CYS A 87 -6.66 -3.60 -11.19
CA CYS A 87 -6.36 -4.98 -11.53
C CYS A 87 -5.20 -5.08 -12.54
N ASP A 88 -4.40 -6.13 -12.39
CA ASP A 88 -3.14 -6.34 -13.13
C ASP A 88 -3.33 -6.97 -14.51
N SER A 89 -4.53 -7.42 -14.86
CA SER A 89 -4.85 -8.07 -16.13
C SER A 89 -6.12 -7.49 -16.76
N GLU A 90 -6.19 -7.52 -18.08
CA GLU A 90 -7.40 -7.22 -18.85
C GLU A 90 -8.42 -8.39 -18.80
N ASP A 91 -7.93 -9.62 -18.66
CA ASP A 91 -8.77 -10.79 -18.42
C ASP A 91 -9.20 -10.83 -16.96
N LEU A 92 -10.40 -10.36 -16.67
CA LEU A 92 -10.93 -10.26 -15.30
C LEU A 92 -11.05 -11.61 -14.58
N ASN A 93 -11.09 -12.73 -15.31
CA ASN A 93 -11.12 -14.06 -14.70
C ASN A 93 -9.74 -14.47 -14.13
N LYS A 94 -8.67 -13.80 -14.56
CA LYS A 94 -7.29 -14.05 -14.12
C LYS A 94 -6.71 -12.86 -13.36
N ALA A 95 -7.44 -11.75 -13.35
CA ALA A 95 -6.99 -10.49 -12.76
C ALA A 95 -6.87 -10.60 -11.25
N ARG A 96 -5.78 -10.10 -10.72
CA ARG A 96 -5.63 -9.82 -9.30
C ARG A 96 -5.85 -8.35 -9.05
N TRP A 97 -6.55 -8.08 -7.97
CA TRP A 97 -6.88 -6.74 -7.54
C TRP A 97 -5.90 -6.26 -6.47
N TRP A 98 -5.43 -5.06 -6.63
CA TRP A 98 -4.38 -4.43 -5.83
C TRP A 98 -4.88 -3.14 -5.24
N VAL A 99 -4.42 -2.82 -4.04
CA VAL A 99 -4.53 -1.47 -3.49
C VAL A 99 -3.23 -0.72 -3.73
N ALA A 100 -3.32 0.56 -4.09
CA ALA A 100 -2.18 1.44 -4.13
C ALA A 100 -2.43 2.69 -3.30
N ASP A 101 -1.38 3.18 -2.67
CA ASP A 101 -1.42 4.38 -1.82
C ASP A 101 -0.21 5.28 -2.13
N TRP A 102 -0.48 6.58 -2.26
CA TRP A 102 0.52 7.57 -2.64
C TRP A 102 1.29 8.08 -1.44
N LYS A 103 2.61 7.97 -1.47
CA LYS A 103 3.47 8.44 -0.39
C LYS A 103 4.36 9.58 -0.87
N SER A 104 4.24 10.72 -0.19
CA SER A 104 5.03 11.93 -0.44
C SER A 104 6.17 12.11 0.58
N ASN A 105 6.47 11.10 1.40
CA ASN A 105 7.55 11.15 2.38
C ASN A 105 8.84 11.66 1.75
N TRP A 106 9.52 12.55 2.48
CA TRP A 106 10.83 13.02 2.09
C TRP A 106 11.90 12.27 2.89
N ILE A 107 12.78 11.55 2.20
CA ILE A 107 13.85 10.73 2.80
C ILE A 107 15.25 11.11 2.27
N GLY A 108 15.39 12.36 1.82
CA GLY A 108 16.69 12.91 1.43
C GLY A 108 17.55 13.32 2.63
N GLU A 109 18.75 13.76 2.33
CA GLU A 109 19.72 14.20 3.32
C GLU A 109 19.39 15.60 3.86
N ARG A 110 19.77 15.85 5.12
CA ARG A 110 19.77 17.19 5.70
C ARG A 110 21.21 17.75 5.71
N GLY A 111 21.35 19.00 5.31
CA GLY A 111 22.63 19.70 5.44
C GLY A 111 23.03 19.93 6.90
N ALA A 112 24.28 20.27 7.12
CA ALA A 112 24.79 20.61 8.45
C ALA A 112 24.04 21.80 9.10
N ASP A 113 23.42 22.66 8.29
CA ASP A 113 22.55 23.76 8.71
C ASP A 113 21.09 23.33 9.02
N GLY A 114 20.81 22.02 8.99
CA GLY A 114 19.49 21.45 9.21
C GLY A 114 18.51 21.60 8.02
N ARG A 115 18.91 22.24 6.93
CA ARG A 115 18.06 22.41 5.76
C ARG A 115 17.97 21.13 4.95
N SER A 116 16.79 20.86 4.42
CA SER A 116 16.56 19.75 3.51
C SER A 116 17.33 19.96 2.20
N GLN A 117 18.17 18.98 1.83
CA GLN A 117 18.83 18.96 0.54
C GLN A 117 17.92 18.38 -0.55
N MET A 118 18.39 18.40 -1.80
CA MET A 118 17.62 17.84 -2.91
C MET A 118 17.40 16.34 -2.71
N CYS A 119 16.14 15.91 -2.70
CA CYS A 119 15.72 14.51 -2.60
C CYS A 119 15.32 13.99 -3.99
N GLY A 120 15.82 12.84 -4.37
CA GLY A 120 15.50 12.19 -5.64
C GLY A 120 15.55 10.67 -5.53
N PRO A 121 15.32 9.93 -6.63
CA PRO A 121 15.15 8.47 -6.64
C PRO A 121 16.24 7.70 -5.90
N ARG A 122 17.49 8.15 -5.95
CA ARG A 122 18.64 7.51 -5.28
C ARG A 122 18.48 7.33 -3.76
N HIS A 123 17.64 8.18 -3.13
CA HIS A 123 17.40 8.14 -1.68
C HIS A 123 16.33 7.13 -1.30
N TYR A 124 15.52 6.69 -2.26
CA TYR A 124 14.42 5.74 -2.05
C TYR A 124 14.91 4.30 -2.24
N THR A 125 15.94 3.93 -1.49
CA THR A 125 16.39 2.54 -1.42
C THR A 125 15.32 1.67 -0.76
N GLN A 126 15.37 0.36 -1.00
CA GLN A 126 14.43 -0.58 -0.38
C GLN A 126 14.44 -0.45 1.15
N THR A 127 15.62 -0.36 1.76
CA THR A 127 15.77 -0.19 3.22
C THR A 127 15.14 1.11 3.70
N ALA A 128 15.47 2.24 3.05
CA ALA A 128 14.92 3.54 3.46
C ALA A 128 13.39 3.60 3.33
N MET A 129 12.82 3.01 2.27
CA MET A 129 11.37 2.90 2.12
C MET A 129 10.77 1.98 3.19
N GLN A 130 11.42 0.87 3.52
CA GLN A 130 10.97 -0.07 4.55
C GLN A 130 10.94 0.59 5.94
N GLU A 131 11.94 1.38 6.29
CA GLU A 131 11.97 2.17 7.52
C GLU A 131 10.77 3.14 7.58
N GLN A 132 10.46 3.84 6.48
CA GLN A 132 9.28 4.69 6.40
C GLN A 132 7.98 3.91 6.56
N MET A 133 7.88 2.74 5.95
CA MET A 133 6.72 1.87 6.08
C MET A 133 6.44 1.53 7.55
N VAL A 134 7.47 1.08 8.26
CA VAL A 134 7.37 0.64 9.65
C VAL A 134 7.08 1.83 10.57
N HIS A 135 7.83 2.92 10.45
CA HIS A 135 7.73 4.10 11.31
C HIS A 135 6.37 4.79 11.23
N HIS A 136 5.74 4.80 10.05
CA HIS A 136 4.44 5.43 9.83
C HIS A 136 3.24 4.47 9.93
N HIS A 137 3.43 3.26 10.43
CA HIS A 137 2.39 2.24 10.56
C HIS A 137 1.69 1.89 9.23
N TYR A 138 2.36 2.06 8.10
CA TYR A 138 1.80 1.71 6.79
C TYR A 138 1.48 0.22 6.62
N PRO A 139 2.18 -0.75 7.25
CA PRO A 139 1.77 -2.15 7.22
C PRO A 139 0.36 -2.36 7.80
N LEU A 140 0.01 -1.69 8.90
CA LEU A 140 -1.36 -1.76 9.45
C LEU A 140 -2.38 -1.16 8.47
N GLN A 141 -2.09 0.01 7.91
CA GLN A 141 -2.94 0.66 6.91
C GLN A 141 -3.17 -0.29 5.71
N ALA A 142 -2.11 -0.91 5.19
CA ALA A 142 -2.20 -1.86 4.07
C ALA A 142 -3.14 -3.03 4.37
N HIS A 143 -3.05 -3.62 5.57
CA HIS A 143 -3.93 -4.71 5.96
C HIS A 143 -5.40 -4.27 6.07
N LEU A 144 -5.65 -3.08 6.62
CA LEU A 144 -7.01 -2.52 6.67
C LEU A 144 -7.57 -2.27 5.26
N TYR A 145 -6.76 -1.76 4.35
CA TYR A 145 -7.15 -1.58 2.96
C TYR A 145 -7.41 -2.91 2.24
N LEU A 146 -6.60 -3.94 2.51
CA LEU A 146 -6.84 -5.27 1.96
C LEU A 146 -8.13 -5.90 2.48
N VAL A 147 -8.47 -5.69 3.76
CA VAL A 147 -9.77 -6.12 4.32
C VAL A 147 -10.92 -5.38 3.63
N ALA A 148 -10.79 -4.07 3.42
CA ALA A 148 -11.79 -3.28 2.71
C ALA A 148 -11.96 -3.75 1.26
N LEU A 149 -10.86 -3.95 0.54
CA LEU A 149 -10.88 -4.48 -0.82
C LEU A 149 -11.47 -5.89 -0.89
N HIS A 150 -11.09 -6.79 0.04
CA HIS A 150 -11.64 -8.14 0.13
C HIS A 150 -13.17 -8.11 0.24
N ARG A 151 -13.72 -7.31 1.15
CA ARG A 151 -15.17 -7.16 1.32
C ARG A 151 -15.84 -6.55 0.09
N HIS A 152 -15.21 -5.57 -0.53
CA HIS A 152 -15.71 -4.96 -1.76
C HIS A 152 -15.79 -5.98 -2.90
N LEU A 153 -14.74 -6.76 -3.12
CA LEU A 153 -14.69 -7.79 -4.16
C LEU A 153 -15.68 -8.93 -3.87
N GLN A 154 -15.82 -9.34 -2.62
CA GLN A 154 -16.80 -10.33 -2.20
C GLN A 154 -18.24 -9.93 -2.57
N TRP A 155 -18.53 -8.64 -2.51
CA TRP A 155 -19.84 -8.08 -2.89
C TRP A 155 -19.98 -7.87 -4.39
N ARG A 156 -18.89 -7.47 -5.09
CA ARG A 156 -18.98 -6.97 -6.46
C ARG A 156 -18.49 -7.94 -7.54
N LEU A 157 -17.66 -8.91 -7.19
CA LEU A 157 -17.04 -9.84 -8.14
C LEU A 157 -17.67 -11.22 -8.03
N PRO A 158 -18.51 -11.64 -9.00
CA PRO A 158 -19.04 -13.01 -9.01
C PRO A 158 -17.92 -14.05 -9.04
N GLY A 159 -18.04 -15.08 -8.21
CA GLY A 159 -17.03 -16.14 -8.13
C GLY A 159 -15.71 -15.71 -7.46
N TYR A 160 -15.73 -14.62 -6.70
CA TYR A 160 -14.54 -14.14 -5.99
C TYR A 160 -13.93 -15.21 -5.09
N ASP A 161 -12.65 -15.45 -5.30
CA ASP A 161 -11.78 -16.27 -4.46
C ASP A 161 -10.57 -15.42 -4.06
N PRO A 162 -10.35 -15.15 -2.76
CA PRO A 162 -9.24 -14.30 -2.33
C PRO A 162 -7.87 -14.87 -2.69
N ALA A 163 -7.73 -16.19 -2.80
CA ALA A 163 -6.46 -16.83 -3.19
C ALA A 163 -6.09 -16.53 -4.65
N GLN A 164 -7.09 -16.31 -5.51
CA GLN A 164 -6.91 -16.04 -6.93
C GLN A 164 -6.93 -14.54 -7.24
N HIS A 165 -7.88 -13.79 -6.63
CA HIS A 165 -8.21 -12.44 -7.07
C HIS A 165 -7.62 -11.34 -6.17
N LEU A 166 -7.14 -11.65 -4.96
CA LEU A 166 -6.51 -10.64 -4.11
C LEU A 166 -5.00 -10.60 -4.39
N GLY A 167 -4.54 -9.52 -5.00
CA GLY A 167 -3.14 -9.35 -5.39
C GLY A 167 -2.25 -8.92 -4.24
N GLY A 168 -2.65 -7.87 -3.54
CA GLY A 168 -1.86 -7.27 -2.48
C GLY A 168 -1.91 -5.75 -2.48
N TYR A 169 -0.81 -5.13 -2.06
CA TYR A 169 -0.71 -3.69 -1.99
C TYR A 169 0.59 -3.16 -2.61
N ALA A 170 0.54 -1.91 -3.07
CA ALA A 170 1.65 -1.16 -3.61
C ALA A 170 1.72 0.22 -2.94
N TYR A 171 2.75 0.46 -2.14
CA TYR A 171 3.03 1.80 -1.60
C TYR A 171 3.96 2.52 -2.55
N ILE A 172 3.46 3.62 -3.12
CA ILE A 172 4.11 4.34 -4.21
C ILE A 172 4.75 5.62 -3.68
N PHE A 173 6.06 5.58 -3.45
CA PHE A 173 6.83 6.73 -3.03
C PHE A 173 7.11 7.63 -4.24
N LEU A 174 6.30 8.66 -4.42
CA LEU A 174 6.25 9.50 -5.63
C LEU A 174 7.62 10.09 -6.03
N ARG A 175 8.43 10.49 -5.05
CA ARG A 175 9.76 11.09 -5.30
C ARG A 175 10.83 10.05 -5.66
N GLY A 176 10.54 8.79 -5.39
CA GLY A 176 11.43 7.65 -5.69
C GLY A 176 11.24 7.08 -7.09
N MET A 177 10.28 7.57 -7.87
CA MET A 177 9.92 7.02 -9.17
C MET A 177 10.71 7.70 -10.30
N PRO A 178 11.69 7.00 -10.93
CA PRO A 178 12.60 7.61 -11.91
C PRO A 178 12.00 7.77 -13.31
N GLY A 179 10.93 7.07 -13.62
CA GLY A 179 10.43 6.93 -14.99
C GLY A 179 10.96 5.67 -15.69
N LYS A 180 10.58 5.48 -16.95
CA LYS A 180 11.25 4.53 -17.84
C LYS A 180 12.57 5.16 -18.28
N ASN A 181 13.67 4.43 -18.10
CA ASN A 181 14.94 4.71 -18.80
C ASN A 181 14.81 4.32 -20.27
#